data_5f5bc1b781eb6c1a4f499fa2f0cdb239
#
_entry.id   5f5bc1b781eb6c1a4f499fa2f0cdb239
#
_cell.length_a   1.000
_cell.length_b   1.000
_cell.length_c   1.000
_cell.angle_alpha   90.00
_cell.angle_beta   90.00
_cell.angle_gamma   90.00
#
_symmetry.space_group_name_H-M   'P 1'
#
loop_
_entity.id
_entity.type
_entity.pdbx_description
1 polymer ?
#
loop_
_entity_poly.entity_id
_entity_poly.type
_entity_poly.pdbx_seq_one_letter_code
_entity_poly.pdbx_strand_id
1 'polypeptide(L)'
;MIDFCVLGSGISGSTIANLLSKKYSVHVFDKAKGPGGRSSNKRIKNNLSFDHGVQYISPKSRLFTKYIQKLYKNRILKSWDDNHLDFTFEKKPFSTKYIGRKANNDLVKYNLKNIKQSFASPIEKIDFKKYFWEITLKNKSKHQFKSLIITCPFPQLKKLAKNFLDKNILKLKVQMQPNITVMLAFKNQKNLPISSIKFKDDILAWAANENSKKRFKSKINLWTLQATLKWSKKTINKYKNDKSIMKQLIARFIKLTGFEKNKIIFKRIHGWKYSYNYEKTPYLSIWNKKINLGICGDWFNGTKVENAWLSANDLLKKIK
;
A
#
# COMPACT_ATOMS: atom_id res chain seq x y z
N MET A 1 30.90 -1.59 4.29
CA MET A 1 29.57 -2.10 4.74
C MET A 1 28.54 -0.98 4.60
N ILE A 2 27.37 -1.25 4.06
CA ILE A 2 26.28 -0.26 3.91
C ILE A 2 25.67 0.04 5.29
N ASP A 3 25.34 1.32 5.55
CA ASP A 3 24.88 1.75 6.87
C ASP A 3 23.49 1.19 7.21
N PHE A 4 22.52 1.28 6.29
CA PHE A 4 21.15 0.86 6.54
C PHE A 4 20.60 -0.11 5.48
N CYS A 5 20.04 -1.21 5.96
CA CYS A 5 19.14 -2.06 5.19
C CYS A 5 17.69 -1.68 5.54
N VAL A 6 16.85 -1.47 4.53
CA VAL A 6 15.41 -1.24 4.71
C VAL A 6 14.63 -2.39 4.08
N LEU A 7 13.86 -3.12 4.88
CA LEU A 7 13.01 -4.22 4.42
C LEU A 7 11.58 -3.72 4.17
N GLY A 8 11.22 -3.68 2.89
CA GLY A 8 9.94 -3.19 2.38
C GLY A 8 10.03 -1.84 1.69
N SER A 9 9.50 -1.77 0.47
CA SER A 9 9.47 -0.56 -0.38
C SER A 9 8.07 0.07 -0.45
N GLY A 10 7.29 -0.03 0.65
CA GLY A 10 6.02 0.68 0.80
C GLY A 10 6.22 2.15 1.20
N ILE A 11 5.14 2.82 1.60
CA ILE A 11 5.19 4.24 2.03
C ILE A 11 6.18 4.44 3.17
N SER A 12 6.11 3.65 4.26
CA SER A 12 7.04 3.78 5.39
C SER A 12 8.49 3.53 4.97
N GLY A 13 8.74 2.43 4.26
CA GLY A 13 10.10 2.06 3.83
C GLY A 13 10.71 3.07 2.88
N SER A 14 9.97 3.54 1.89
CA SER A 14 10.47 4.58 0.97
C SER A 14 10.71 5.91 1.68
N THR A 15 9.86 6.26 2.65
CA THR A 15 10.01 7.50 3.41
C THR A 15 11.26 7.46 4.29
N ILE A 16 11.43 6.40 5.09
CA ILE A 16 12.62 6.29 5.96
C ILE A 16 13.92 6.16 5.14
N ALA A 17 13.88 5.42 4.03
CA ALA A 17 15.02 5.30 3.13
C ALA A 17 15.44 6.66 2.56
N ASN A 18 14.47 7.48 2.10
CA ASN A 18 14.74 8.83 1.61
C ASN A 18 15.30 9.75 2.69
N LEU A 19 14.80 9.65 3.92
CA LEU A 19 15.26 10.47 5.03
C LEU A 19 16.68 10.10 5.45
N LEU A 20 17.01 8.81 5.50
CA LEU A 20 18.33 8.30 5.87
C LEU A 20 19.37 8.54 4.76
N SER A 21 19.00 8.42 3.49
CA SER A 21 19.92 8.57 2.35
C SER A 21 20.57 9.95 2.23
N LYS A 22 20.08 10.94 2.98
CA LYS A 22 20.69 12.27 3.06
C LYS A 22 22.06 12.27 3.78
N LYS A 23 22.31 11.27 4.63
CA LYS A 23 23.53 11.18 5.46
C LYS A 23 24.20 9.81 5.45
N TYR A 24 23.48 8.77 5.03
CA TYR A 24 23.89 7.38 5.15
C TYR A 24 23.72 6.63 3.84
N SER A 25 24.52 5.60 3.65
CA SER A 25 24.29 4.63 2.57
C SER A 25 23.11 3.73 2.91
N VAL A 26 22.14 3.61 1.98
CA VAL A 26 20.89 2.88 2.19
C VAL A 26 20.66 1.90 1.05
N HIS A 27 20.25 0.68 1.39
CA HIS A 27 19.79 -0.33 0.43
C HIS A 27 18.40 -0.85 0.83
N VAL A 28 17.45 -0.77 -0.08
CA VAL A 28 16.07 -1.22 0.12
C VAL A 28 15.85 -2.57 -0.53
N PHE A 29 15.29 -3.52 0.22
CA PHE A 29 14.89 -4.84 -0.29
C PHE A 29 13.38 -5.01 -0.24
N ASP A 30 12.79 -5.56 -1.31
CA ASP A 30 11.38 -5.92 -1.33
C ASP A 30 11.15 -7.26 -2.04
N LYS A 31 10.24 -8.07 -1.50
CA LYS A 31 9.81 -9.34 -2.11
C LYS A 31 9.00 -9.15 -3.39
N ALA A 32 8.40 -7.99 -3.59
CA ALA A 32 7.62 -7.65 -4.78
C ALA A 32 8.55 -7.32 -5.96
N LYS A 33 8.02 -7.42 -7.18
CA LYS A 33 8.73 -7.08 -8.43
C LYS A 33 8.90 -5.58 -8.67
N GLY A 34 8.45 -4.72 -7.74
CA GLY A 34 8.55 -3.27 -7.86
C GLY A 34 8.04 -2.54 -6.62
N PRO A 35 8.31 -1.23 -6.54
CA PRO A 35 8.02 -0.41 -5.37
C PRO A 35 6.53 -0.10 -5.22
N GLY A 36 6.10 0.11 -3.96
CA GLY A 36 4.74 0.60 -3.67
C GLY A 36 4.05 -0.10 -2.50
N GLY A 37 4.35 -1.38 -2.24
CA GLY A 37 3.61 -2.14 -1.23
C GLY A 37 2.10 -2.05 -1.49
N ARG A 38 1.31 -1.59 -0.51
CA ARG A 38 -0.15 -1.41 -0.66
C ARG A 38 -0.57 -0.21 -1.54
N SER A 39 0.34 0.63 -1.98
CA SER A 39 0.09 1.66 -3.00
C SER A 39 0.50 1.21 -4.41
N SER A 40 0.79 -0.07 -4.62
CA SER A 40 1.21 -0.59 -5.92
C SER A 40 0.11 -0.47 -6.98
N ASN A 41 0.56 -0.38 -8.23
CA ASN A 41 -0.28 -0.24 -9.41
C ASN A 41 -0.12 -1.48 -10.31
N LYS A 42 -1.21 -1.95 -10.91
CA LYS A 42 -1.22 -3.06 -11.86
C LYS A 42 -1.35 -2.52 -13.28
N ARG A 43 -0.29 -2.63 -14.05
CA ARG A 43 -0.30 -2.33 -15.49
C ARG A 43 -0.87 -3.50 -16.29
N ILE A 44 -1.59 -3.17 -17.36
CA ILE A 44 -2.05 -4.07 -18.41
C ILE A 44 -1.62 -3.53 -19.77
N LYS A 45 -2.03 -4.19 -20.88
CA LYS A 45 -1.72 -3.74 -22.24
C LYS A 45 -2.16 -2.29 -22.50
N ASN A 46 -1.58 -1.62 -23.49
CA ASN A 46 -1.91 -0.28 -23.96
C ASN A 46 -1.79 0.82 -22.87
N ASN A 47 -0.79 0.72 -21.99
CA ASN A 47 -0.52 1.67 -20.91
C ASN A 47 -1.68 1.86 -19.91
N LEU A 48 -2.70 0.99 -19.95
CA LEU A 48 -3.78 0.99 -18.99
C LEU A 48 -3.33 0.42 -17.66
N SER A 49 -3.88 0.91 -16.56
CA SER A 49 -3.48 0.46 -15.25
C SER A 49 -4.53 0.67 -14.16
N PHE A 50 -4.41 -0.09 -13.08
CA PHE A 50 -5.28 -0.05 -11.92
C PHE A 50 -4.47 0.24 -10.66
N ASP A 51 -4.94 1.15 -9.83
CA ASP A 51 -4.52 1.22 -8.44
C ASP A 51 -5.34 0.22 -7.63
N HIS A 52 -4.79 -0.95 -7.33
CA HIS A 52 -5.54 -2.04 -6.71
C HIS A 52 -5.41 -2.12 -5.18
N GLY A 53 -4.75 -1.15 -4.58
CA GLY A 53 -4.65 -0.97 -3.12
C GLY A 53 -5.14 0.41 -2.71
N VAL A 54 -4.22 1.29 -2.30
CA VAL A 54 -4.52 2.69 -1.96
C VAL A 54 -5.07 3.42 -3.19
N GLN A 55 -6.23 4.06 -3.01
CA GLN A 55 -6.92 4.73 -4.11
C GLN A 55 -6.64 6.22 -4.18
N TYR A 56 -6.45 6.85 -3.03
CA TYR A 56 -6.11 8.27 -2.88
C TYR A 56 -5.43 8.54 -1.55
N ILE A 57 -4.88 9.74 -1.42
CA ILE A 57 -4.27 10.28 -0.21
C ILE A 57 -5.11 11.47 0.23
N SER A 58 -5.56 11.47 1.49
CA SER A 58 -6.28 12.60 2.11
C SER A 58 -5.51 13.00 3.36
N PRO A 59 -4.65 14.04 3.29
CA PRO A 59 -3.84 14.48 4.43
C PRO A 59 -4.71 15.13 5.50
N LYS A 60 -4.34 14.95 6.77
CA LYS A 60 -5.06 15.52 7.92
C LYS A 60 -4.15 16.40 8.78
N SER A 61 -2.95 15.94 9.11
CA SER A 61 -2.02 16.72 9.93
C SER A 61 -1.32 17.80 9.10
N ARG A 62 -1.02 18.93 9.76
CA ARG A 62 -0.30 20.07 9.16
C ARG A 62 1.02 19.65 8.51
N LEU A 63 1.79 18.78 9.16
CA LEU A 63 3.09 18.32 8.65
C LEU A 63 2.94 17.48 7.38
N PHE A 64 2.01 16.52 7.38
CA PHE A 64 1.79 15.67 6.23
C PHE A 64 1.17 16.46 5.08
N THR A 65 0.27 17.42 5.37
CA THR A 65 -0.31 18.32 4.36
C THR A 65 0.78 19.11 3.64
N LYS A 66 1.74 19.70 4.38
CA LYS A 66 2.89 20.40 3.79
C LYS A 66 3.71 19.48 2.88
N TYR A 67 3.94 18.22 3.30
CA TYR A 67 4.65 17.24 2.48
C TYR A 67 3.89 16.90 1.19
N ILE A 68 2.58 16.66 1.26
CA ILE A 68 1.74 16.39 0.10
C ILE A 68 1.69 17.58 -0.86
N GLN A 69 1.57 18.80 -0.34
CA GLN A 69 1.62 20.03 -1.13
C GLN A 69 2.96 20.19 -1.88
N LYS A 70 4.08 19.86 -1.24
CA LYS A 70 5.40 19.82 -1.91
C LYS A 70 5.40 18.83 -3.08
N LEU A 71 4.86 17.63 -2.89
CA LEU A 71 4.78 16.63 -3.96
C LEU A 71 3.82 17.05 -5.08
N TYR A 72 2.75 17.75 -4.76
CA TYR A 72 1.82 18.33 -5.72
C TYR A 72 2.50 19.42 -6.57
N LYS A 73 3.19 20.39 -5.94
CA LYS A 73 3.98 21.41 -6.62
C LYS A 73 5.05 20.81 -7.53
N ASN A 74 5.72 19.75 -7.09
CA ASN A 74 6.72 19.02 -7.88
C ASN A 74 6.12 18.08 -8.94
N ARG A 75 4.80 18.15 -9.19
CA ARG A 75 4.08 17.35 -10.18
C ARG A 75 4.22 15.81 -10.00
N ILE A 76 4.50 15.35 -8.79
CA ILE A 76 4.49 13.92 -8.43
C ILE A 76 3.06 13.46 -8.17
N LEU A 77 2.28 14.30 -7.50
CA LEU A 77 0.87 14.09 -7.22
C LEU A 77 0.01 15.07 -8.03
N LYS A 78 -1.26 14.76 -8.12
CA LYS A 78 -2.33 15.65 -8.61
C LYS A 78 -3.59 15.45 -7.78
N SER A 79 -4.53 16.39 -7.86
CA SER A 79 -5.84 16.24 -7.25
C SER A 79 -6.73 15.24 -8.00
N TRP A 80 -7.70 14.69 -7.29
CA TRP A 80 -8.76 13.83 -7.83
C TRP A 80 -10.08 14.34 -7.27
N ASP A 81 -10.54 15.46 -7.84
CA ASP A 81 -11.61 16.31 -7.29
C ASP A 81 -12.95 16.11 -8.01
N ASP A 82 -13.18 14.92 -8.56
CA ASP A 82 -14.38 14.61 -9.34
C ASP A 82 -15.51 14.04 -8.45
N ASN A 83 -16.57 13.54 -9.08
CA ASN A 83 -17.78 13.02 -8.42
C ASN A 83 -17.52 11.75 -7.60
N HIS A 84 -17.42 11.92 -6.29
CA HIS A 84 -17.35 10.82 -5.33
C HIS A 84 -18.71 10.66 -4.67
N LEU A 85 -19.36 9.53 -4.89
CA LEU A 85 -20.67 9.22 -4.35
C LEU A 85 -20.57 8.31 -3.13
N ASP A 86 -21.53 8.43 -2.22
CA ASP A 86 -21.75 7.44 -1.17
C ASP A 86 -22.86 6.46 -1.56
N PHE A 87 -23.29 5.61 -0.60
CA PHE A 87 -24.31 4.59 -0.83
C PHE A 87 -25.72 5.15 -1.09
N THR A 88 -25.96 6.43 -0.84
CA THR A 88 -27.19 7.13 -1.19
C THR A 88 -27.12 7.73 -2.59
N PHE A 89 -25.98 7.57 -3.26
CA PHE A 89 -25.62 8.23 -4.52
C PHE A 89 -25.56 9.77 -4.42
N GLU A 90 -25.50 10.29 -3.21
CA GLU A 90 -25.28 11.71 -2.97
C GLU A 90 -23.79 12.07 -3.11
N LYS A 91 -23.55 13.28 -3.58
CA LYS A 91 -22.21 13.81 -3.69
C LYS A 91 -21.63 14.08 -2.29
N LYS A 92 -20.48 13.50 -1.99
CA LYS A 92 -19.81 13.74 -0.71
C LYS A 92 -19.30 15.17 -0.61
N PRO A 93 -19.27 15.74 0.62
CA PRO A 93 -18.63 17.02 0.86
C PRO A 93 -17.22 17.02 0.29
N PHE A 94 -16.84 18.17 -0.23
CA PHE A 94 -15.52 18.35 -0.84
C PHE A 94 -14.41 18.08 0.17
N SER A 95 -13.55 17.14 -0.14
CA SER A 95 -12.27 16.95 0.55
C SER A 95 -11.23 16.64 -0.51
N THR A 96 -10.19 17.44 -0.59
CA THR A 96 -9.13 17.25 -1.57
C THR A 96 -8.52 15.86 -1.44
N LYS A 97 -8.62 15.09 -2.52
CA LYS A 97 -8.01 13.77 -2.65
C LYS A 97 -6.82 13.88 -3.58
N TYR A 98 -5.67 13.45 -3.13
CA TYR A 98 -4.47 13.42 -3.96
C TYR A 98 -4.20 12.02 -4.48
N ILE A 99 -3.77 11.93 -5.73
CA ILE A 99 -3.37 10.69 -6.39
C ILE A 99 -2.00 10.88 -7.05
N GLY A 100 -1.26 9.80 -7.24
CA GLY A 100 -0.05 9.83 -8.04
C GLY A 100 -0.34 10.24 -9.47
N ARG A 101 0.53 11.00 -10.11
CA ARG A 101 0.30 11.54 -11.45
C ARG A 101 0.18 10.43 -12.50
N LYS A 102 1.03 9.41 -12.44
CA LYS A 102 0.99 8.21 -13.31
C LYS A 102 0.36 7.02 -12.59
N ALA A 103 0.62 6.86 -11.28
CA ALA A 103 0.12 5.77 -10.44
C ALA A 103 0.27 6.12 -8.96
N ASN A 104 -0.51 5.50 -8.07
CA ASN A 104 -0.46 5.85 -6.64
C ASN A 104 0.86 5.46 -5.94
N ASN A 105 1.71 4.67 -6.60
CA ASN A 105 3.08 4.44 -6.14
C ASN A 105 4.10 5.49 -6.60
N ASP A 106 3.70 6.57 -7.24
CA ASP A 106 4.63 7.63 -7.67
C ASP A 106 5.31 8.32 -6.49
N LEU A 107 4.61 8.50 -5.36
CA LEU A 107 5.21 8.98 -4.11
C LEU A 107 6.36 8.07 -3.65
N VAL A 108 6.15 6.76 -3.72
CA VAL A 108 7.17 5.77 -3.34
C VAL A 108 8.36 5.82 -4.28
N LYS A 109 8.12 5.87 -5.59
CA LYS A 109 9.18 5.98 -6.60
C LYS A 109 9.99 7.27 -6.45
N TYR A 110 9.31 8.38 -6.15
CA TYR A 110 9.97 9.66 -5.88
C TYR A 110 10.90 9.56 -4.68
N ASN A 111 10.44 8.98 -3.58
CA ASN A 111 11.25 8.80 -2.39
C ASN A 111 12.45 7.87 -2.60
N LEU A 112 12.32 6.87 -3.48
CA LEU A 112 13.38 5.90 -3.76
C LEU A 112 14.31 6.30 -4.92
N LYS A 113 14.12 7.48 -5.50
CA LYS A 113 15.01 7.97 -6.55
C LYS A 113 16.45 8.05 -6.00
N ASN A 114 17.41 7.50 -6.75
CA ASN A 114 18.84 7.47 -6.40
C ASN A 114 19.19 6.63 -5.15
N ILE A 115 18.30 5.78 -4.66
CA ILE A 115 18.57 4.84 -3.56
C ILE A 115 18.73 3.43 -4.16
N LYS A 116 19.72 2.68 -3.70
CA LYS A 116 19.93 1.28 -4.13
C LYS A 116 18.72 0.42 -3.74
N GLN A 117 18.19 -0.36 -4.69
CA GLN A 117 16.97 -1.16 -4.53
C GLN A 117 17.17 -2.58 -5.08
N SER A 118 16.69 -3.58 -4.36
CA SER A 118 16.60 -4.98 -4.79
C SER A 118 15.16 -5.46 -4.68
N PHE A 119 14.52 -5.62 -5.84
CA PHE A 119 13.15 -6.17 -5.96
C PHE A 119 13.19 -7.67 -6.24
N ALA A 120 12.02 -8.33 -6.11
CA ALA A 120 11.89 -9.78 -6.19
C ALA A 120 12.84 -10.51 -5.23
N SER A 121 13.21 -9.87 -4.12
CA SER A 121 14.21 -10.28 -3.15
C SER A 121 13.57 -10.62 -1.79
N PRO A 122 12.83 -11.74 -1.69
CA PRO A 122 12.20 -12.13 -0.44
C PRO A 122 13.24 -12.55 0.58
N ILE A 123 13.17 -11.93 1.77
CA ILE A 123 14.04 -12.26 2.90
C ILE A 123 13.57 -13.58 3.51
N GLU A 124 14.50 -14.51 3.71
CA GLU A 124 14.29 -15.79 4.40
C GLU A 124 14.58 -15.67 5.89
N LYS A 125 15.73 -15.06 6.21
CA LYS A 125 16.24 -14.95 7.58
C LYS A 125 16.96 -13.63 7.82
N ILE A 126 16.99 -13.17 9.06
CA ILE A 126 17.81 -12.07 9.55
C ILE A 126 18.58 -12.55 10.78
N ASP A 127 19.84 -12.20 10.89
CA ASP A 127 20.71 -12.52 12.02
C ASP A 127 21.48 -11.25 12.46
N PHE A 128 21.55 -11.03 13.77
CA PHE A 128 22.45 -10.02 14.34
C PHE A 128 23.72 -10.67 14.83
N LYS A 129 24.89 -10.28 14.29
CA LYS A 129 26.20 -10.87 14.57
C LYS A 129 27.12 -9.80 15.14
N LYS A 130 27.48 -9.93 16.41
CA LYS A 130 28.36 -8.99 17.14
C LYS A 130 27.96 -7.52 16.97
N TYR A 131 28.18 -6.94 15.78
CA TYR A 131 27.97 -5.50 15.53
C TYR A 131 27.25 -5.19 14.21
N PHE A 132 26.76 -6.18 13.48
CA PHE A 132 26.11 -5.99 12.19
C PHE A 132 24.95 -6.97 11.96
N TRP A 133 24.07 -6.59 11.05
CA TRP A 133 22.97 -7.42 10.57
C TRP A 133 23.39 -8.17 9.30
N GLU A 134 23.11 -9.47 9.27
CA GLU A 134 23.18 -10.28 8.07
C GLU A 134 21.75 -10.66 7.65
N ILE A 135 21.37 -10.30 6.43
CA ILE A 135 20.11 -10.77 5.84
C ILE A 135 20.41 -11.89 4.85
N THR A 136 19.62 -12.95 4.90
CA THR A 136 19.67 -14.06 3.93
C THR A 136 18.43 -14.02 3.06
N LEU A 137 18.60 -13.95 1.74
CA LEU A 137 17.52 -14.01 0.77
C LEU A 137 17.09 -15.46 0.52
N LYS A 138 15.92 -15.68 -0.07
CA LYS A 138 15.46 -17.03 -0.45
C LYS A 138 16.38 -17.75 -1.45
N ASN A 139 17.12 -17.03 -2.28
CA ASN A 139 18.14 -17.57 -3.18
C ASN A 139 19.47 -17.87 -2.47
N LYS A 140 19.51 -17.81 -1.14
CA LYS A 140 20.66 -18.06 -0.26
C LYS A 140 21.76 -17.00 -0.30
N SER A 141 21.63 -15.94 -1.10
CA SER A 141 22.58 -14.82 -1.05
C SER A 141 22.48 -14.09 0.28
N LYS A 142 23.63 -13.63 0.79
CA LYS A 142 23.79 -12.94 2.08
C LYS A 142 24.27 -11.53 1.87
N HIS A 143 23.76 -10.60 2.68
CA HIS A 143 24.16 -9.20 2.66
C HIS A 143 24.31 -8.67 4.08
N GLN A 144 25.30 -7.80 4.31
CA GLN A 144 25.65 -7.27 5.63
C GLN A 144 25.44 -5.77 5.71
N PHE A 145 24.93 -5.32 6.87
CA PHE A 145 24.53 -3.93 7.13
C PHE A 145 24.82 -3.55 8.59
N LYS A 146 25.15 -2.29 8.86
CA LYS A 146 25.31 -1.79 10.23
C LYS A 146 23.99 -1.74 10.98
N SER A 147 22.91 -1.39 10.29
CA SER A 147 21.57 -1.19 10.87
C SER A 147 20.50 -1.83 10.00
N LEU A 148 19.41 -2.29 10.62
CA LEU A 148 18.27 -2.90 9.96
C LEU A 148 16.99 -2.14 10.28
N ILE A 149 16.23 -1.76 9.23
CA ILE A 149 14.90 -1.17 9.36
C ILE A 149 13.86 -2.11 8.77
N ILE A 150 12.84 -2.49 9.56
CA ILE A 150 11.75 -3.38 9.11
C ILE A 150 10.46 -2.57 8.99
N THR A 151 9.83 -2.60 7.79
CA THR A 151 8.63 -1.81 7.50
C THR A 151 7.44 -2.65 7.06
N CYS A 152 7.51 -3.96 7.24
CA CYS A 152 6.44 -4.88 6.88
C CYS A 152 5.27 -4.85 7.87
N PRO A 153 4.08 -5.35 7.49
CA PRO A 153 2.95 -5.53 8.39
C PRO A 153 3.29 -6.34 9.64
N PHE A 154 2.67 -6.01 10.78
CA PHE A 154 2.98 -6.58 12.09
C PHE A 154 3.05 -8.12 12.13
N PRO A 155 2.13 -8.91 11.51
CA PRO A 155 2.26 -10.37 11.50
C PRO A 155 3.51 -10.87 10.76
N GLN A 156 3.96 -10.14 9.73
CA GLN A 156 5.19 -10.48 9.01
C GLN A 156 6.43 -10.07 9.82
N LEU A 157 6.39 -8.95 10.52
CA LEU A 157 7.42 -8.54 11.48
C LEU A 157 7.62 -9.61 12.56
N LYS A 158 6.53 -10.04 13.20
CA LYS A 158 6.61 -11.12 14.23
C LYS A 158 7.23 -12.40 13.69
N LYS A 159 6.84 -12.81 12.47
CA LYS A 159 7.40 -14.02 11.86
C LYS A 159 8.91 -13.89 11.59
N LEU A 160 9.35 -12.71 11.11
CA LEU A 160 10.75 -12.49 10.68
C LEU A 160 11.69 -12.17 11.85
N ALA A 161 11.23 -11.38 12.82
CA ALA A 161 12.08 -10.75 13.82
C ALA A 161 11.74 -11.12 15.27
N LYS A 162 10.95 -12.17 15.52
CA LYS A 162 10.47 -12.57 16.87
C LYS A 162 11.57 -12.56 17.93
N ASN A 163 12.75 -13.07 17.61
CA ASN A 163 13.87 -13.21 18.55
C ASN A 163 14.58 -11.87 18.86
N PHE A 164 14.27 -10.81 18.15
CA PHE A 164 14.86 -9.48 18.29
C PHE A 164 13.87 -8.43 18.81
N LEU A 165 12.62 -8.85 19.12
CA LEU A 165 11.57 -7.98 19.61
C LEU A 165 11.39 -8.13 21.11
N ASP A 166 11.26 -7.01 21.81
CA ASP A 166 10.95 -6.99 23.24
C ASP A 166 9.57 -7.62 23.53
N LYS A 167 9.41 -8.19 24.71
CA LYS A 167 8.15 -8.81 25.16
C LYS A 167 6.94 -7.88 25.01
N ASN A 168 7.10 -6.59 25.27
CA ASN A 168 6.03 -5.58 25.13
C ASN A 168 5.58 -5.43 23.69
N ILE A 169 6.50 -5.49 22.72
CA ILE A 169 6.19 -5.44 21.28
C ILE A 169 5.45 -6.71 20.85
N LEU A 170 5.91 -7.87 21.32
CA LEU A 170 5.28 -9.16 21.01
C LEU A 170 3.85 -9.26 21.53
N LYS A 171 3.52 -8.59 22.66
CA LYS A 171 2.19 -8.54 23.28
C LYS A 171 1.22 -7.56 22.61
N LEU A 172 1.67 -6.72 21.68
CA LEU A 172 0.77 -5.77 21.00
C LEU A 172 -0.37 -6.50 20.28
N LYS A 173 -1.60 -6.04 20.55
CA LYS A 173 -2.83 -6.55 19.91
C LYS A 173 -3.10 -5.81 18.61
N VAL A 174 -2.33 -6.10 17.56
CA VAL A 174 -2.53 -5.52 16.23
C VAL A 174 -3.17 -6.54 15.31
N GLN A 175 -4.44 -6.34 14.99
CA GLN A 175 -5.21 -7.19 14.07
C GLN A 175 -5.25 -6.61 12.67
N MET A 176 -4.37 -7.08 11.80
CA MET A 176 -4.39 -6.69 10.40
C MET A 176 -5.54 -7.37 9.66
N GLN A 177 -6.40 -6.58 9.05
CA GLN A 177 -7.60 -7.01 8.35
C GLN A 177 -7.34 -7.21 6.86
N PRO A 178 -7.97 -8.20 6.20
CA PRO A 178 -7.82 -8.44 4.78
C PRO A 178 -8.71 -7.54 3.93
N ASN A 179 -8.38 -7.44 2.63
CA ASN A 179 -9.27 -6.90 1.60
C ASN A 179 -9.14 -7.69 0.31
N ILE A 180 -10.26 -7.99 -0.34
CA ILE A 180 -10.31 -8.54 -1.69
C ILE A 180 -10.59 -7.40 -2.66
N THR A 181 -9.79 -7.32 -3.71
CA THR A 181 -9.92 -6.32 -4.77
C THR A 181 -10.09 -7.01 -6.12
N VAL A 182 -11.03 -6.54 -6.94
CA VAL A 182 -11.19 -6.99 -8.33
C VAL A 182 -10.98 -5.81 -9.27
N MET A 183 -10.19 -6.03 -10.31
CA MET A 183 -9.92 -5.08 -11.38
C MET A 183 -10.69 -5.52 -12.61
N LEU A 184 -11.46 -4.62 -13.22
CA LEU A 184 -12.29 -4.87 -14.39
C LEU A 184 -12.02 -3.86 -15.48
N ALA A 185 -12.00 -4.34 -16.74
CA ALA A 185 -12.05 -3.46 -17.90
C ALA A 185 -13.22 -3.86 -18.79
N PHE A 186 -13.97 -2.87 -19.26
CA PHE A 186 -15.13 -3.02 -20.13
C PHE A 186 -14.87 -2.33 -21.47
N LYS A 187 -15.25 -2.97 -22.58
CA LYS A 187 -15.24 -2.38 -23.92
C LYS A 187 -16.68 -1.98 -24.28
N ASN A 188 -16.84 -0.86 -24.96
CA ASN A 188 -18.15 -0.36 -25.43
C ASN A 188 -19.21 -0.20 -24.32
N GLN A 189 -18.78 0.01 -23.09
CA GLN A 189 -19.64 0.32 -21.96
C GLN A 189 -19.82 1.84 -21.84
N LYS A 190 -21.06 2.32 -21.63
CA LYS A 190 -21.31 3.73 -21.34
C LYS A 190 -20.47 4.17 -20.12
N ASN A 191 -19.72 5.26 -20.27
CA ASN A 191 -18.95 5.79 -19.15
C ASN A 191 -19.90 6.47 -18.16
N LEU A 192 -19.70 6.18 -16.86
CA LEU A 192 -20.36 6.90 -15.80
C LEU A 192 -19.50 8.10 -15.40
N PRO A 193 -20.05 9.32 -15.30
CA PRO A 193 -19.33 10.50 -14.87
C PRO A 193 -19.10 10.50 -13.35
N ILE A 194 -18.60 9.38 -12.83
CA ILE A 194 -18.43 9.09 -11.41
C ILE A 194 -16.99 8.66 -11.19
N SER A 195 -16.34 9.21 -10.18
CA SER A 195 -14.97 8.88 -9.81
C SER A 195 -14.89 7.70 -8.85
N SER A 196 -15.75 7.66 -7.87
CA SER A 196 -15.89 6.50 -6.98
C SER A 196 -17.26 6.42 -6.35
N ILE A 197 -17.65 5.22 -5.97
CA ILE A 197 -18.91 4.93 -5.27
C ILE A 197 -18.62 4.12 -4.02
N LYS A 198 -19.16 4.53 -2.88
CA LYS A 198 -19.25 3.73 -1.67
C LYS A 198 -20.61 3.08 -1.59
N PHE A 199 -20.65 1.78 -1.45
CA PHE A 199 -21.89 0.99 -1.40
C PHE A 199 -22.25 0.62 0.03
N LYS A 200 -23.56 0.54 0.30
CA LYS A 200 -24.14 -0.13 1.47
C LYS A 200 -24.56 -1.54 1.04
N ASP A 201 -23.63 -2.48 1.07
CA ASP A 201 -23.79 -3.83 0.53
C ASP A 201 -22.98 -4.84 1.34
N ASP A 202 -23.34 -6.12 1.32
CA ASP A 202 -22.65 -7.17 2.07
C ASP A 202 -21.33 -7.63 1.43
N ILE A 203 -21.19 -7.48 0.12
CA ILE A 203 -20.04 -7.98 -0.66
C ILE A 203 -19.17 -6.84 -1.14
N LEU A 204 -19.78 -5.84 -1.82
CA LEU A 204 -19.09 -4.72 -2.45
C LEU A 204 -19.13 -3.49 -1.56
N ALA A 205 -17.96 -3.04 -1.08
CA ALA A 205 -17.88 -1.84 -0.23
C ALA A 205 -17.65 -0.57 -1.05
N TRP A 206 -16.84 -0.67 -2.12
CA TRP A 206 -16.39 0.51 -2.83
C TRP A 206 -15.91 0.19 -4.24
N ALA A 207 -16.11 1.14 -5.16
CA ALA A 207 -15.60 1.05 -6.53
C ALA A 207 -14.99 2.39 -6.97
N ALA A 208 -13.87 2.32 -7.71
CA ALA A 208 -13.23 3.47 -8.35
C ALA A 208 -13.22 3.32 -9.85
N ASN A 209 -13.55 4.39 -10.54
CA ASN A 209 -13.34 4.55 -11.96
C ASN A 209 -11.91 5.03 -12.23
N GLU A 210 -11.05 4.16 -12.77
CA GLU A 210 -9.66 4.51 -13.04
C GLU A 210 -9.52 5.56 -14.15
N ASN A 211 -10.50 5.65 -15.08
CA ASN A 211 -10.52 6.66 -16.15
C ASN A 211 -10.70 8.08 -15.59
N SER A 212 -11.46 8.24 -14.50
CA SER A 212 -11.66 9.53 -13.85
C SER A 212 -10.36 10.13 -13.29
N LYS A 213 -9.35 9.30 -13.05
CA LYS A 213 -8.02 9.75 -12.64
C LYS A 213 -7.24 10.43 -13.77
N LYS A 214 -7.77 10.46 -15.02
CA LYS A 214 -7.22 11.16 -16.20
C LYS A 214 -5.72 10.88 -16.43
N ARG A 215 -5.30 9.59 -16.31
CA ARG A 215 -3.91 9.15 -16.47
C ARG A 215 -3.62 8.59 -17.86
N PHE A 216 -4.68 8.21 -18.57
CA PHE A 216 -4.64 7.66 -19.93
C PHE A 216 -5.92 8.08 -20.68
N LYS A 217 -5.83 8.16 -22.01
CA LYS A 217 -6.99 8.32 -22.89
C LYS A 217 -7.39 6.93 -23.40
N SER A 218 -8.61 6.49 -23.13
CA SER A 218 -9.11 5.20 -23.57
C SER A 218 -10.63 5.17 -23.65
N LYS A 219 -11.17 4.45 -24.66
CA LYS A 219 -12.60 4.10 -24.76
C LYS A 219 -12.94 2.88 -23.86
N ILE A 220 -11.92 2.24 -23.26
CA ILE A 220 -12.10 1.13 -22.32
C ILE A 220 -12.35 1.72 -20.93
N ASN A 221 -13.41 1.28 -20.26
CA ASN A 221 -13.74 1.68 -18.90
C ASN A 221 -13.07 0.74 -17.89
N LEU A 222 -12.27 1.29 -17.00
CA LEU A 222 -11.51 0.56 -15.98
C LEU A 222 -12.06 0.84 -14.59
N TRP A 223 -12.37 -0.22 -13.85
CA TRP A 223 -12.90 -0.13 -12.49
C TRP A 223 -12.12 -1.00 -11.52
N THR A 224 -11.80 -0.43 -10.36
CA THR A 224 -11.24 -1.15 -9.21
C THR A 224 -12.34 -1.32 -8.17
N LEU A 225 -12.69 -2.56 -7.84
CA LEU A 225 -13.71 -2.93 -6.87
C LEU A 225 -13.04 -3.39 -5.58
N GLN A 226 -13.49 -2.92 -4.43
CA GLN A 226 -13.04 -3.37 -3.12
C GLN A 226 -14.20 -3.99 -2.33
N ALA A 227 -13.99 -5.21 -1.87
CA ALA A 227 -14.98 -5.93 -1.09
C ALA A 227 -15.14 -5.39 0.34
N THR A 228 -16.27 -5.72 0.98
CA THR A 228 -16.46 -5.45 2.41
C THR A 228 -15.46 -6.20 3.27
N LEU A 229 -15.22 -5.71 4.49
CA LEU A 229 -14.38 -6.39 5.45
C LEU A 229 -14.92 -7.78 5.80
N LYS A 230 -16.23 -7.87 6.10
CA LYS A 230 -16.90 -9.12 6.48
C LYS A 230 -16.70 -10.18 5.41
N TRP A 231 -16.94 -9.83 4.16
CA TRP A 231 -16.79 -10.75 3.04
C TRP A 231 -15.34 -11.10 2.75
N SER A 232 -14.42 -10.13 2.84
CA SER A 232 -12.98 -10.34 2.66
C SER A 232 -12.41 -11.33 3.69
N LYS A 233 -12.82 -11.25 4.97
CA LYS A 233 -12.42 -12.22 6.01
C LYS A 233 -12.79 -13.64 5.66
N LYS A 234 -13.99 -13.86 5.11
CA LYS A 234 -14.48 -15.19 4.73
C LYS A 234 -13.75 -15.77 3.51
N THR A 235 -13.24 -14.92 2.62
CA THR A 235 -12.80 -15.32 1.29
C THR A 235 -11.30 -15.24 1.05
N ILE A 236 -10.55 -14.48 1.87
CA ILE A 236 -9.11 -14.19 1.66
C ILE A 236 -8.22 -15.44 1.53
N ASN A 237 -8.53 -16.51 2.22
CA ASN A 237 -7.74 -17.73 2.16
C ASN A 237 -8.12 -18.63 0.96
N LYS A 238 -9.28 -18.41 0.34
CA LYS A 238 -9.85 -19.24 -0.75
C LYS A 238 -9.77 -18.58 -2.13
N TYR A 239 -9.61 -17.24 -2.21
CA TYR A 239 -9.80 -16.46 -3.44
C TYR A 239 -8.92 -16.87 -4.63
N LYS A 240 -7.80 -17.54 -4.40
CA LYS A 240 -6.91 -18.02 -5.48
C LYS A 240 -7.45 -19.26 -6.18
N ASN A 241 -8.10 -20.13 -5.42
CA ASN A 241 -8.57 -21.44 -5.87
C ASN A 241 -10.07 -21.45 -6.16
N ASP A 242 -10.85 -20.51 -5.56
CA ASP A 242 -12.28 -20.39 -5.75
C ASP A 242 -12.61 -19.23 -6.70
N LYS A 243 -12.87 -19.57 -7.96
CA LYS A 243 -13.27 -18.62 -9.01
C LYS A 243 -14.63 -17.96 -8.75
N SER A 244 -15.49 -18.55 -7.88
CA SER A 244 -16.80 -18.00 -7.55
C SER A 244 -16.69 -16.67 -6.81
N ILE A 245 -15.64 -16.50 -6.00
CA ILE A 245 -15.37 -15.27 -5.23
C ILE A 245 -15.26 -14.04 -6.15
N MET A 246 -14.49 -14.14 -7.22
CA MET A 246 -14.41 -13.06 -8.20
C MET A 246 -15.74 -12.85 -8.93
N LYS A 247 -16.45 -13.93 -9.30
CA LYS A 247 -17.74 -13.86 -10.00
C LYS A 247 -18.80 -13.16 -9.15
N GLN A 248 -18.87 -13.45 -7.85
CA GLN A 248 -19.83 -12.81 -6.92
C GLN A 248 -19.60 -11.30 -6.81
N LEU A 249 -18.35 -10.85 -6.65
CA LEU A 249 -18.03 -9.42 -6.55
C LEU A 249 -18.37 -8.69 -7.87
N ILE A 250 -18.10 -9.31 -9.02
CA ILE A 250 -18.45 -8.78 -10.34
C ILE A 250 -19.97 -8.69 -10.50
N ALA A 251 -20.69 -9.76 -10.18
CA ALA A 251 -22.15 -9.80 -10.29
C ALA A 251 -22.81 -8.71 -9.43
N ARG A 252 -22.26 -8.47 -8.24
CA ARG A 252 -22.75 -7.42 -7.35
C ARG A 252 -22.53 -6.02 -7.93
N PHE A 253 -21.35 -5.76 -8.48
CA PHE A 253 -21.05 -4.49 -9.17
C PHE A 253 -21.98 -4.26 -10.36
N ILE A 254 -22.19 -5.28 -11.20
CA ILE A 254 -23.08 -5.21 -12.35
C ILE A 254 -24.51 -4.91 -11.92
N LYS A 255 -25.03 -5.62 -10.91
CA LYS A 255 -26.40 -5.40 -10.38
C LYS A 255 -26.58 -3.98 -9.87
N LEU A 256 -25.59 -3.40 -9.22
CA LEU A 256 -25.68 -2.07 -8.60
C LEU A 256 -25.42 -0.91 -9.58
N THR A 257 -24.78 -1.16 -10.72
CA THR A 257 -24.40 -0.11 -11.66
C THR A 257 -25.06 -0.21 -13.03
N GLY A 258 -25.75 -1.32 -13.33
CA GLY A 258 -26.32 -1.57 -14.66
C GLY A 258 -25.31 -1.86 -15.76
N PHE A 259 -24.04 -2.17 -15.40
CA PHE A 259 -23.02 -2.53 -16.40
C PHE A 259 -23.32 -3.91 -17.00
N GLU A 260 -22.83 -4.13 -18.21
CA GLU A 260 -23.10 -5.37 -18.96
C GLU A 260 -21.93 -6.36 -18.84
N LYS A 261 -22.25 -7.58 -18.40
CA LYS A 261 -21.27 -8.65 -18.16
C LYS A 261 -20.52 -9.08 -19.43
N ASN A 262 -21.22 -9.12 -20.58
CA ASN A 262 -20.66 -9.48 -21.88
C ASN A 262 -19.62 -8.47 -22.41
N LYS A 263 -19.60 -7.26 -21.89
CA LYS A 263 -18.63 -6.19 -22.23
C LYS A 263 -17.31 -6.28 -21.46
N ILE A 264 -17.17 -7.24 -20.51
CA ILE A 264 -15.94 -7.43 -19.76
C ILE A 264 -14.86 -8.05 -20.64
N ILE A 265 -13.76 -7.31 -20.88
CA ILE A 265 -12.60 -7.78 -21.66
C ILE A 265 -11.39 -8.11 -20.78
N PHE A 266 -11.39 -7.68 -19.52
CA PHE A 266 -10.34 -8.00 -18.54
C PHE A 266 -10.93 -8.10 -17.15
N LYS A 267 -10.48 -9.11 -16.41
CA LYS A 267 -10.80 -9.29 -14.99
C LYS A 267 -9.63 -9.90 -14.24
N ARG A 268 -9.35 -9.38 -13.06
CA ARG A 268 -8.30 -9.90 -12.17
C ARG A 268 -8.66 -9.68 -10.73
N ILE A 269 -8.47 -10.70 -9.90
CA ILE A 269 -8.64 -10.62 -8.45
C ILE A 269 -7.28 -10.49 -7.75
N HIS A 270 -7.24 -9.75 -6.65
CA HIS A 270 -6.10 -9.63 -5.75
C HIS A 270 -6.56 -9.65 -4.30
N GLY A 271 -5.86 -10.40 -3.45
CA GLY A 271 -6.12 -10.45 -2.01
C GLY A 271 -5.01 -9.78 -1.22
N TRP A 272 -5.36 -8.75 -0.48
CA TRP A 272 -4.51 -8.08 0.49
C TRP A 272 -4.71 -8.72 1.87
N LYS A 273 -3.84 -9.66 2.27
CA LYS A 273 -3.97 -10.37 3.55
C LYS A 273 -3.84 -9.44 4.75
N TYR A 274 -3.03 -8.40 4.64
CA TYR A 274 -2.74 -7.41 5.67
C TYR A 274 -3.01 -6.00 5.14
N SER A 275 -4.29 -5.70 4.86
CA SER A 275 -4.70 -4.47 4.19
C SER A 275 -4.72 -3.29 5.15
N TYR A 276 -5.41 -3.41 6.26
CA TYR A 276 -5.57 -2.33 7.23
C TYR A 276 -5.81 -2.85 8.64
N ASN A 277 -5.62 -1.97 9.63
CA ASN A 277 -6.03 -2.13 11.02
C ASN A 277 -6.60 -0.81 11.51
N TYR A 278 -7.37 -0.87 12.57
CA TYR A 278 -7.99 0.29 13.20
C TYR A 278 -7.34 0.62 14.55
N GLU A 279 -6.63 -0.35 15.12
CA GLU A 279 -6.01 -0.21 16.43
C GLU A 279 -4.87 0.79 16.39
N LYS A 280 -4.69 1.48 17.50
CA LYS A 280 -3.52 2.29 17.80
C LYS A 280 -2.66 1.56 18.82
N THR A 281 -1.38 1.73 18.73
CA THR A 281 -0.41 1.25 19.72
C THR A 281 0.15 2.44 20.51
N PRO A 282 0.80 2.23 21.66
CA PRO A 282 1.46 3.31 22.39
C PRO A 282 2.71 3.86 21.68
N TYR A 283 3.09 3.27 20.56
CA TYR A 283 4.28 3.63 19.78
C TYR A 283 3.88 4.17 18.41
N LEU A 284 4.71 5.07 17.84
CA LEU A 284 4.67 5.43 16.42
C LEU A 284 5.74 4.71 15.62
N SER A 285 6.85 4.39 16.26
CA SER A 285 7.98 3.60 15.73
C SER A 285 8.79 3.03 16.88
N ILE A 286 9.73 2.14 16.57
CA ILE A 286 10.65 1.55 17.54
C ILE A 286 12.07 1.68 17.01
N TRP A 287 13.00 2.07 17.89
CA TRP A 287 14.43 2.00 17.67
C TRP A 287 15.11 1.28 18.84
N ASN A 288 15.70 0.13 18.57
CA ASN A 288 16.54 -0.57 19.53
C ASN A 288 18.01 -0.24 19.25
N LYS A 289 18.55 0.67 20.04
CA LYS A 289 19.94 1.16 19.89
C LYS A 289 20.99 0.08 20.12
N LYS A 290 20.70 -0.92 21.00
CA LYS A 290 21.67 -1.98 21.34
C LYS A 290 22.05 -2.85 20.14
N ILE A 291 21.09 -3.06 19.23
CA ILE A 291 21.26 -3.89 18.05
C ILE A 291 21.02 -3.13 16.74
N ASN A 292 20.88 -1.83 16.77
CA ASN A 292 20.61 -0.97 15.62
C ASN A 292 19.42 -1.48 14.77
N LEU A 293 18.31 -1.81 15.45
CA LEU A 293 17.08 -2.28 14.81
C LEU A 293 15.99 -1.21 14.87
N GLY A 294 15.52 -0.79 13.70
CA GLY A 294 14.40 0.13 13.56
C GLY A 294 13.14 -0.56 13.03
N ILE A 295 11.98 -0.13 13.51
CA ILE A 295 10.69 -0.62 13.04
C ILE A 295 9.76 0.58 12.83
N CYS A 296 9.21 0.71 11.61
CA CYS A 296 8.18 1.70 11.31
C CYS A 296 7.12 1.13 10.37
N GLY A 297 5.91 1.64 10.47
CA GLY A 297 4.78 1.18 9.69
C GLY A 297 3.49 1.89 10.09
N ASP A 298 2.51 1.88 9.20
CA ASP A 298 1.19 2.47 9.48
C ASP A 298 0.41 1.73 10.57
N TRP A 299 0.72 0.46 10.78
CA TRP A 299 0.03 -0.38 11.76
C TRP A 299 0.19 0.07 13.21
N PHE A 300 1.14 0.95 13.51
CA PHE A 300 1.28 1.56 14.83
C PHE A 300 0.11 2.49 15.20
N ASN A 301 -0.48 3.18 14.21
CA ASN A 301 -1.52 4.20 14.47
C ASN A 301 -2.72 4.08 13.53
N GLY A 302 -3.02 2.88 13.06
CA GLY A 302 -4.07 2.61 12.08
C GLY A 302 -3.62 2.87 10.63
N THR A 303 -4.11 2.04 9.73
CA THR A 303 -3.65 2.00 8.34
C THR A 303 -4.08 3.23 7.55
N LYS A 304 -3.13 4.12 7.28
CA LYS A 304 -3.24 5.28 6.38
C LYS A 304 -1.89 5.60 5.79
N VAL A 305 -1.87 6.21 4.60
CA VAL A 305 -0.63 6.72 3.98
C VAL A 305 0.08 7.71 4.91
N GLU A 306 -0.68 8.59 5.55
CA GLU A 306 -0.17 9.56 6.52
C GLU A 306 0.50 8.89 7.72
N ASN A 307 -0.12 7.87 8.31
CA ASN A 307 0.44 7.17 9.47
C ASN A 307 1.72 6.41 9.12
N ALA A 308 1.81 5.87 7.91
CA ALA A 308 3.04 5.27 7.39
C ALA A 308 4.18 6.28 7.28
N TRP A 309 3.87 7.51 6.82
CA TRP A 309 4.82 8.61 6.71
C TRP A 309 5.22 9.15 8.09
N LEU A 310 4.24 9.36 8.99
CA LEU A 310 4.49 9.83 10.36
C LEU A 310 5.38 8.85 11.13
N SER A 311 5.10 7.55 11.04
CA SER A 311 5.89 6.49 11.68
C SER A 311 7.36 6.51 11.21
N ALA A 312 7.60 6.71 9.92
CA ALA A 312 8.96 6.80 9.38
C ALA A 312 9.71 8.06 9.87
N ASN A 313 9.00 9.21 9.98
CA ASN A 313 9.59 10.44 10.50
C ASN A 313 9.88 10.35 12.00
N ASP A 314 9.03 9.68 12.78
CA ASP A 314 9.25 9.41 14.20
C ASP A 314 10.48 8.52 14.40
N LEU A 315 10.64 7.47 13.58
CA LEU A 315 11.82 6.61 13.62
C LEU A 315 13.12 7.39 13.35
N LEU A 316 13.13 8.30 12.35
CA LEU A 316 14.32 9.11 12.08
C LEU A 316 14.74 9.93 13.29
N LYS A 317 13.78 10.49 14.05
CA LYS A 317 14.08 11.26 15.28
C LYS A 317 14.75 10.41 16.36
N LYS A 318 14.41 9.12 16.44
CA LYS A 318 14.99 8.18 17.42
C LYS A 318 16.36 7.63 17.00
N ILE A 319 16.68 7.64 15.72
CA ILE A 319 18.00 7.23 15.18
C ILE A 319 19.05 8.32 15.41
N LYS A 320 18.65 9.58 15.41
CA LYS A 320 19.52 10.73 15.73
C LYS A 320 19.87 10.78 17.21
#